data_2bb48591c256d1b06ff246002cf834bf
#
_entry.id   2bb48591c256d1b06ff246002cf834bf
#
_cell.length_a   1.000
_cell.length_b   1.000
_cell.length_c   1.000
_cell.angle_alpha   90.00
_cell.angle_beta   90.00
_cell.angle_gamma   90.00
#
_symmetry.space_group_name_H-M   'P 1'
#
loop_
_entity.id
_entity.type
_entity.pdbx_description
1 polymer ?
#
loop_
_entity_poly.entity_id
_entity_poly.type
_entity_poly.pdbx_seq_one_letter_code
_entity_poly.pdbx_strand_id
1 'polypeptide(L)'
;MGKFEHKLVNAIKGYTFDDVLLIPQATEVEPKDVDVSTKITPNVRLNIPILSAAMDTVTEWEMAVAMAREGGLGVIHRNMGIEEQAEMVRKVKRAERFIVEDVITIGPDETLDYALFLMERNDIDGLPVVGEDGRIVGIVTKKDIAAKEGSLVREVMTGEVITVGEDVSVEEALDVMVANRIARLPVVDGNGRLVGIITMSDLMMRKKYRNAVRDENGDLLVAAAVGPFDIERAKALDRAGVDVIVVDTAHAHNLKAIRAMKEIRKAVDADLIVGNIANPKAVDDLTFADAVKVGIGPGSICTTRVVAGVGVPQVTAIALVADRAQEYGLHVIADGGIRYSGDIVKAIAAGADAVMLGSLLAGTKEAPGKEVVINGRRYKQYRGMGSLGAMMKGGAERYYQKGHMKTKKFVPEGVEGVVPYKGPVSDVLYQLVGGLRSGMGYVGASSIAELKDKGEFVIITQAGVKESHPHDIFITNEAPNYPVGK
;
A
#
# COMPACT_ATOMS: atom_id res chain seq x y z
N MET A 1 -14.13 -4.45 48.64
CA MET A 1 -14.28 -3.68 47.37
C MET A 1 -15.44 -4.28 46.55
N GLY A 2 -16.38 -3.47 46.16
CA GLY A 2 -17.55 -3.92 45.39
C GLY A 2 -17.18 -4.30 43.94
N LYS A 3 -18.04 -5.13 43.29
CA LYS A 3 -17.85 -5.60 41.90
C LYS A 3 -17.60 -4.49 40.88
N PHE A 4 -18.23 -3.34 41.05
CA PHE A 4 -18.10 -2.22 40.10
C PHE A 4 -16.89 -1.34 40.43
N GLU A 5 -16.61 -1.10 41.71
CA GLU A 5 -15.43 -0.39 42.20
C GLU A 5 -14.13 -1.08 41.74
N HIS A 6 -14.08 -2.40 41.78
CA HIS A 6 -12.95 -3.20 41.27
C HIS A 6 -12.60 -2.90 39.82
N LYS A 7 -13.59 -2.59 38.95
CA LYS A 7 -13.34 -2.24 37.53
C LYS A 7 -12.58 -0.93 37.36
N LEU A 8 -12.78 0.03 38.26
CA LEU A 8 -12.09 1.32 38.23
C LEU A 8 -10.68 1.24 38.82
N VAL A 9 -10.56 0.53 39.97
CA VAL A 9 -9.27 0.40 40.67
C VAL A 9 -8.25 -0.40 39.82
N ASN A 10 -8.72 -1.39 39.05
CA ASN A 10 -7.86 -2.18 38.15
C ASN A 10 -7.85 -1.67 36.70
N ALA A 11 -8.36 -0.47 36.43
CA ALA A 11 -8.24 0.12 35.11
C ALA A 11 -6.78 0.45 34.80
N ILE A 12 -6.30 -0.01 33.62
CA ILE A 12 -4.96 0.33 33.15
C ILE A 12 -4.92 1.78 32.67
N LYS A 13 -3.77 2.43 32.82
CA LYS A 13 -3.51 3.72 32.18
C LYS A 13 -3.26 3.51 30.69
N GLY A 14 -3.91 4.31 29.86
CA GLY A 14 -3.76 4.27 28.39
C GLY A 14 -3.06 5.52 27.90
N TYR A 15 -2.07 5.34 27.02
CA TYR A 15 -1.25 6.41 26.43
C TYR A 15 -1.45 6.47 24.92
N THR A 16 -1.59 7.71 24.40
CA THR A 16 -1.54 8.03 22.96
C THR A 16 -0.15 8.53 22.56
N PHE A 17 0.05 8.84 21.29
CA PHE A 17 1.33 9.41 20.83
C PHE A 17 1.67 10.75 21.47
N ASP A 18 0.67 11.55 21.90
CA ASP A 18 0.92 12.83 22.58
C ASP A 18 1.27 12.69 24.06
N ASP A 19 1.06 11.52 24.66
CA ASP A 19 1.38 11.30 26.08
C ASP A 19 2.82 10.87 26.32
N VAL A 20 3.59 10.58 25.27
CA VAL A 20 4.94 10.02 25.38
C VAL A 20 5.92 10.67 24.39
N LEU A 21 7.20 10.72 24.77
CA LEU A 21 8.34 10.96 23.89
C LEU A 21 9.36 9.85 24.08
N LEU A 22 10.25 9.66 23.10
CA LEU A 22 11.41 8.78 23.25
C LEU A 22 12.58 9.55 23.86
N ILE A 23 13.30 8.90 24.77
CA ILE A 23 14.48 9.44 25.43
C ILE A 23 15.67 9.32 24.47
N PRO A 24 16.40 10.41 24.13
CA PRO A 24 17.61 10.33 23.33
C PRO A 24 18.69 9.50 24.05
N GLN A 25 19.38 8.66 23.29
CA GLN A 25 20.43 7.77 23.76
C GLN A 25 21.80 8.17 23.21
N ALA A 26 22.88 7.70 23.82
CA ALA A 26 24.21 7.81 23.21
C ALA A 26 24.25 7.03 21.88
N THR A 27 24.75 7.68 20.83
CA THR A 27 24.68 7.10 19.48
C THR A 27 25.88 7.45 18.61
N GLU A 28 26.26 6.52 17.74
CA GLU A 28 27.13 6.74 16.60
C GLU A 28 26.37 6.58 15.27
N VAL A 29 25.03 6.33 15.34
CA VAL A 29 24.16 6.10 14.18
C VAL A 29 23.72 7.44 13.59
N GLU A 30 24.10 7.71 12.34
CA GLU A 30 23.59 8.85 11.60
C GLU A 30 22.32 8.50 10.81
N PRO A 31 21.39 9.43 10.58
CA PRO A 31 20.15 9.17 9.86
C PRO A 31 20.35 8.55 8.46
N LYS A 32 21.47 8.82 7.78
CA LYS A 32 21.81 8.24 6.46
C LYS A 32 22.14 6.76 6.50
N ASP A 33 22.61 6.25 7.65
CA ASP A 33 23.09 4.87 7.82
C ASP A 33 22.00 3.94 8.36
N VAL A 34 20.79 4.47 8.59
CA VAL A 34 19.65 3.72 9.15
C VAL A 34 18.96 2.89 8.07
N ASP A 35 18.80 1.59 8.33
CA ASP A 35 17.92 0.69 7.56
C ASP A 35 16.50 0.71 8.15
N VAL A 36 15.56 1.25 7.39
CA VAL A 36 14.14 1.31 7.77
C VAL A 36 13.30 0.16 7.19
N SER A 37 13.95 -0.81 6.54
CA SER A 37 13.25 -1.97 5.99
C SER A 37 12.72 -2.87 7.10
N THR A 38 11.59 -3.53 6.82
CA THR A 38 10.89 -4.36 7.82
C THR A 38 10.19 -5.53 7.16
N LYS A 39 9.97 -6.61 7.90
CA LYS A 39 9.01 -7.66 7.55
C LYS A 39 7.64 -7.32 8.14
N ILE A 40 6.60 -7.47 7.35
CA ILE A 40 5.21 -7.29 7.80
C ILE A 40 4.43 -8.61 7.85
N THR A 41 4.96 -9.63 7.21
CA THR A 41 4.53 -11.02 7.24
C THR A 41 5.77 -11.90 7.02
N PRO A 42 5.72 -13.22 7.19
CA PRO A 42 6.86 -14.11 6.93
C PRO A 42 7.44 -13.97 5.51
N ASN A 43 6.58 -13.74 4.50
CA ASN A 43 6.98 -13.72 3.10
C ASN A 43 7.14 -12.30 2.53
N VAL A 44 6.60 -11.27 3.18
CA VAL A 44 6.60 -9.89 2.66
C VAL A 44 7.52 -8.98 3.49
N ARG A 45 8.56 -8.48 2.82
CA ARG A 45 9.46 -7.44 3.31
C ARG A 45 9.19 -6.12 2.59
N LEU A 46 9.13 -5.04 3.35
CA LEU A 46 9.04 -3.67 2.83
C LEU A 46 10.36 -2.93 3.03
N ASN A 47 10.67 -2.01 2.14
CA ASN A 47 11.85 -1.14 2.23
C ASN A 47 11.59 0.11 3.08
N ILE A 48 10.31 0.47 3.30
CA ILE A 48 9.88 1.45 4.29
C ILE A 48 8.70 0.87 5.11
N PRO A 49 8.59 1.12 6.41
CA PRO A 49 7.59 0.47 7.28
C PRO A 49 6.21 1.16 7.19
N ILE A 50 5.72 1.42 5.98
CA ILE A 50 4.50 2.21 5.75
C ILE A 50 3.56 1.49 4.79
N LEU A 51 2.29 1.34 5.21
CA LEU A 51 1.17 0.88 4.38
C LEU A 51 0.17 2.03 4.18
N SER A 52 -0.48 2.10 3.02
CA SER A 52 -1.64 2.98 2.83
C SER A 52 -2.94 2.27 3.20
N ALA A 53 -3.84 3.00 3.86
CA ALA A 53 -5.06 2.43 4.44
C ALA A 53 -6.09 2.01 3.36
N ALA A 54 -6.80 0.92 3.62
CA ALA A 54 -7.86 0.38 2.77
C ALA A 54 -9.14 1.22 2.84
N MET A 55 -9.07 2.45 2.35
CA MET A 55 -10.17 3.41 2.36
C MET A 55 -10.44 3.94 0.96
N ASP A 56 -11.72 4.12 0.62
CA ASP A 56 -12.16 4.54 -0.73
C ASP A 56 -11.83 6.00 -1.10
N THR A 57 -11.12 6.70 -0.24
CA THR A 57 -10.53 8.02 -0.46
C THR A 57 -9.01 8.03 -0.25
N VAL A 58 -8.39 6.86 -0.11
CA VAL A 58 -6.93 6.74 0.13
C VAL A 58 -6.25 5.83 -0.88
N THR A 59 -6.72 4.56 -1.05
CA THR A 59 -5.97 3.57 -1.81
C THR A 59 -6.81 2.88 -2.87
N GLU A 60 -6.53 3.21 -4.11
CA GLU A 60 -6.84 2.45 -5.32
C GLU A 60 -5.52 2.07 -6.01
N TRP A 61 -5.56 1.60 -7.26
CA TRP A 61 -4.38 1.06 -7.95
C TRP A 61 -3.26 2.09 -8.14
N GLU A 62 -3.57 3.38 -8.40
CA GLU A 62 -2.56 4.44 -8.55
C GLU A 62 -1.75 4.65 -7.27
N MET A 63 -2.44 4.71 -6.14
CA MET A 63 -1.79 4.80 -4.83
C MET A 63 -1.00 3.53 -4.53
N ALA A 64 -1.53 2.34 -4.84
CA ALA A 64 -0.84 1.08 -4.59
C ALA A 64 0.47 0.97 -5.38
N VAL A 65 0.46 1.36 -6.66
CA VAL A 65 1.67 1.45 -7.50
C VAL A 65 2.68 2.42 -6.91
N ALA A 66 2.23 3.63 -6.53
CA ALA A 66 3.12 4.65 -5.99
C ALA A 66 3.73 4.22 -4.63
N MET A 67 2.94 3.60 -3.76
CA MET A 67 3.43 3.05 -2.49
C MET A 67 4.49 1.97 -2.70
N ALA A 68 4.23 1.01 -3.61
CA ALA A 68 5.19 -0.06 -3.92
C ALA A 68 6.50 0.49 -4.51
N ARG A 69 6.43 1.50 -5.39
CA ARG A 69 7.60 2.20 -5.97
C ARG A 69 8.49 2.85 -4.92
N GLU A 70 7.90 3.43 -3.90
CA GLU A 70 8.61 4.08 -2.80
C GLU A 70 9.07 3.08 -1.70
N GLY A 71 8.74 1.80 -1.85
CA GLY A 71 9.17 0.75 -0.91
C GLY A 71 8.17 0.39 0.18
N GLY A 72 6.96 0.95 0.15
CA GLY A 72 5.84 0.63 1.04
C GLY A 72 4.84 -0.33 0.40
N LEU A 73 3.62 -0.43 0.95
CA LEU A 73 2.58 -1.31 0.46
C LEU A 73 1.22 -0.60 0.40
N GLY A 74 0.58 -0.65 -0.76
CA GLY A 74 -0.79 -0.16 -0.93
C GLY A 74 -1.82 -1.24 -0.62
N VAL A 75 -2.83 -0.91 0.23
CA VAL A 75 -3.94 -1.83 0.52
C VAL A 75 -5.20 -1.33 -0.20
N ILE A 76 -5.55 -1.97 -1.32
CA ILE A 76 -6.72 -1.60 -2.13
C ILE A 76 -8.01 -1.84 -1.33
N HIS A 77 -8.88 -0.84 -1.28
CA HIS A 77 -10.13 -0.91 -0.53
C HIS A 77 -11.17 -1.86 -1.17
N ARG A 78 -12.13 -2.33 -0.38
CA ARG A 78 -13.20 -3.26 -0.82
C ARG A 78 -14.55 -2.61 -1.11
N ASN A 79 -14.64 -1.28 -1.12
CA ASN A 79 -15.90 -0.55 -1.32
C ASN A 79 -16.30 -0.46 -2.79
N MET A 80 -16.19 -1.58 -3.49
CA MET A 80 -16.45 -1.78 -4.93
C MET A 80 -16.80 -3.24 -5.22
N GLY A 81 -17.12 -3.56 -6.48
CA GLY A 81 -17.35 -4.93 -6.94
C GLY A 81 -16.12 -5.83 -6.80
N ILE A 82 -16.34 -7.16 -6.71
CA ILE A 82 -15.24 -8.13 -6.56
C ILE A 82 -14.29 -8.06 -7.76
N GLU A 83 -14.82 -8.09 -8.98
CA GLU A 83 -14.03 -8.09 -10.21
C GLU A 83 -13.32 -6.74 -10.43
N GLU A 84 -13.96 -5.63 -10.05
CA GLU A 84 -13.35 -4.31 -10.11
C GLU A 84 -12.11 -4.23 -9.21
N GLN A 85 -12.19 -4.76 -7.99
CA GLN A 85 -11.04 -4.81 -7.07
C GLN A 85 -9.94 -5.75 -7.59
N ALA A 86 -10.32 -6.92 -8.12
CA ALA A 86 -9.37 -7.86 -8.73
C ALA A 86 -8.66 -7.25 -9.94
N GLU A 87 -9.37 -6.46 -10.76
CA GLU A 87 -8.73 -5.73 -11.88
C GLU A 87 -7.77 -4.66 -11.40
N MET A 88 -8.04 -3.97 -10.28
CA MET A 88 -7.07 -3.06 -9.68
C MET A 88 -5.79 -3.78 -9.23
N VAL A 89 -5.91 -4.99 -8.65
CA VAL A 89 -4.75 -5.83 -8.30
C VAL A 89 -3.94 -6.16 -9.57
N ARG A 90 -4.61 -6.65 -10.62
CA ARG A 90 -3.95 -6.95 -11.91
C ARG A 90 -3.25 -5.73 -12.53
N LYS A 91 -3.85 -4.53 -12.40
CA LYS A 91 -3.20 -3.28 -12.87
C LYS A 91 -1.90 -3.00 -12.12
N VAL A 92 -1.87 -3.19 -10.80
CA VAL A 92 -0.63 -3.01 -10.02
C VAL A 92 0.43 -4.02 -10.44
N LYS A 93 0.07 -5.30 -10.58
CA LYS A 93 0.98 -6.36 -11.01
C LYS A 93 1.57 -6.10 -12.41
N ARG A 94 0.78 -5.55 -13.32
CA ARG A 94 1.22 -5.22 -14.69
C ARG A 94 1.98 -3.89 -14.82
N ALA A 95 1.94 -3.02 -13.80
CA ALA A 95 2.42 -1.63 -13.90
C ALA A 95 3.92 -1.50 -14.24
N GLU A 96 4.74 -2.49 -13.91
CA GLU A 96 6.18 -2.52 -14.21
C GLU A 96 6.66 -3.95 -14.46
N ARG A 97 5.87 -4.75 -15.16
CA ARG A 97 6.26 -6.10 -15.52
C ARG A 97 7.51 -6.06 -16.40
N PHE A 98 8.51 -6.88 -16.07
CA PHE A 98 9.78 -6.90 -16.80
C PHE A 98 9.58 -7.48 -18.20
N ILE A 99 8.92 -8.62 -18.31
CA ILE A 99 8.52 -9.25 -19.57
C ILE A 99 7.00 -9.19 -19.65
N VAL A 100 6.48 -8.49 -20.63
CA VAL A 100 5.05 -8.42 -20.93
C VAL A 100 4.70 -9.63 -21.80
N GLU A 101 4.01 -10.63 -21.24
CA GLU A 101 3.67 -11.89 -21.94
C GLU A 101 2.44 -11.74 -22.86
N ASP A 102 1.46 -10.92 -22.46
CA ASP A 102 0.25 -10.65 -23.25
C ASP A 102 0.56 -9.69 -24.41
N VAL A 103 1.39 -10.12 -25.35
CA VAL A 103 1.85 -9.29 -26.47
C VAL A 103 0.81 -9.29 -27.58
N ILE A 104 0.39 -8.08 -27.98
CA ILE A 104 -0.42 -7.92 -29.18
C ILE A 104 0.50 -8.06 -30.38
N THR A 105 0.26 -9.07 -31.20
CA THR A 105 1.04 -9.40 -32.38
C THR A 105 0.23 -9.20 -33.66
N ILE A 106 0.90 -9.19 -34.79
CA ILE A 106 0.26 -9.12 -36.13
C ILE A 106 0.97 -10.10 -37.08
N GLY A 107 0.21 -10.63 -38.05
CA GLY A 107 0.79 -11.45 -39.11
C GLY A 107 1.50 -10.61 -40.20
N PRO A 108 2.47 -11.20 -40.94
CA PRO A 108 3.19 -10.49 -42.00
C PRO A 108 2.32 -10.10 -43.20
N ASP A 109 1.24 -10.85 -43.44
CA ASP A 109 0.31 -10.67 -44.58
C ASP A 109 -0.90 -9.78 -44.26
N GLU A 110 -0.96 -9.23 -43.05
CA GLU A 110 -1.99 -8.29 -42.65
C GLU A 110 -1.75 -6.89 -43.24
N THR A 111 -2.83 -6.10 -43.33
CA THR A 111 -2.78 -4.73 -43.91
C THR A 111 -2.20 -3.73 -42.90
N LEU A 112 -1.61 -2.65 -43.44
CA LEU A 112 -1.10 -1.54 -42.63
C LEU A 112 -2.22 -0.80 -41.90
N ASP A 113 -3.41 -0.71 -42.47
CA ASP A 113 -4.56 -0.10 -41.82
C ASP A 113 -4.98 -0.93 -40.55
N TYR A 114 -4.92 -2.24 -40.64
CA TYR A 114 -5.19 -3.10 -39.49
C TYR A 114 -4.10 -3.00 -38.42
N ALA A 115 -2.83 -2.88 -38.82
CA ALA A 115 -1.74 -2.62 -37.89
C ALA A 115 -1.93 -1.30 -37.14
N LEU A 116 -2.29 -0.21 -37.84
CA LEU A 116 -2.57 1.09 -37.24
C LEU A 116 -3.78 1.01 -36.29
N PHE A 117 -4.86 0.34 -36.71
CA PHE A 117 -6.04 0.14 -35.85
C PHE A 117 -5.68 -0.57 -34.54
N LEU A 118 -4.87 -1.64 -34.60
CA LEU A 118 -4.41 -2.34 -33.37
C LEU A 118 -3.55 -1.44 -32.49
N MET A 119 -2.65 -0.65 -33.09
CA MET A 119 -1.78 0.27 -32.35
C MET A 119 -2.58 1.40 -31.68
N GLU A 120 -3.58 1.96 -32.34
CA GLU A 120 -4.43 3.02 -31.79
C GLU A 120 -5.34 2.49 -30.69
N ARG A 121 -6.00 1.36 -30.93
CA ARG A 121 -6.91 0.75 -29.96
C ARG A 121 -6.23 0.40 -28.62
N ASN A 122 -4.96 0.03 -28.67
CA ASN A 122 -4.22 -0.44 -27.51
C ASN A 122 -3.18 0.58 -26.99
N ASP A 123 -3.17 1.80 -27.57
CA ASP A 123 -2.24 2.88 -27.20
C ASP A 123 -0.76 2.44 -27.25
N ILE A 124 -0.38 1.77 -28.34
CA ILE A 124 0.98 1.27 -28.58
C ILE A 124 1.51 1.80 -29.93
N ASP A 125 2.85 1.93 -30.05
CA ASP A 125 3.50 2.49 -31.24
C ASP A 125 4.11 1.46 -32.17
N GLY A 126 4.01 0.17 -31.83
CA GLY A 126 4.56 -0.89 -32.65
C GLY A 126 4.15 -2.27 -32.20
N LEU A 127 4.17 -3.21 -33.13
CA LEU A 127 3.72 -4.59 -32.98
C LEU A 127 4.83 -5.56 -33.40
N PRO A 128 5.12 -6.61 -32.63
CA PRO A 128 5.86 -7.76 -33.12
C PRO A 128 5.07 -8.44 -34.24
N VAL A 129 5.77 -8.81 -35.30
CA VAL A 129 5.22 -9.56 -36.42
C VAL A 129 5.59 -11.03 -36.23
N VAL A 130 4.58 -11.90 -36.18
CA VAL A 130 4.79 -13.33 -35.94
C VAL A 130 4.26 -14.15 -37.12
N GLY A 131 5.01 -15.19 -37.48
CA GLY A 131 4.59 -16.19 -38.47
C GLY A 131 3.50 -17.13 -37.93
N GLU A 132 2.92 -17.98 -38.78
CA GLU A 132 1.92 -18.98 -38.40
C GLU A 132 2.42 -19.97 -37.35
N ASP A 133 3.75 -20.19 -37.26
CA ASP A 133 4.40 -21.05 -36.26
C ASP A 133 4.68 -20.38 -34.92
N GLY A 134 4.24 -19.10 -34.76
CA GLY A 134 4.45 -18.30 -33.55
C GLY A 134 5.87 -17.69 -33.42
N ARG A 135 6.76 -17.91 -34.41
CA ARG A 135 8.09 -17.30 -34.42
C ARG A 135 8.02 -15.84 -34.80
N ILE A 136 8.86 -15.03 -34.18
CA ILE A 136 9.00 -13.63 -34.56
C ILE A 136 9.72 -13.51 -35.89
N VAL A 137 9.12 -12.77 -36.82
CA VAL A 137 9.66 -12.55 -38.19
C VAL A 137 9.93 -11.08 -38.48
N GLY A 138 9.47 -10.18 -37.62
CA GLY A 138 9.67 -8.75 -37.78
C GLY A 138 9.11 -7.93 -36.63
N ILE A 139 9.33 -6.62 -36.72
CA ILE A 139 8.65 -5.58 -35.91
C ILE A 139 8.15 -4.51 -36.85
N VAL A 140 6.91 -4.06 -36.70
CA VAL A 140 6.35 -2.92 -37.42
C VAL A 140 5.97 -1.81 -36.42
N THR A 141 6.35 -0.57 -36.73
CA THR A 141 6.05 0.61 -35.91
C THR A 141 5.28 1.66 -36.72
N LYS A 142 4.62 2.61 -36.03
CA LYS A 142 3.98 3.78 -36.69
C LYS A 142 4.98 4.54 -37.56
N LYS A 143 6.27 4.58 -37.19
CA LYS A 143 7.32 5.22 -37.97
C LYS A 143 7.62 4.46 -39.26
N ASP A 144 7.65 3.12 -39.21
CA ASP A 144 7.87 2.32 -40.42
C ASP A 144 6.72 2.50 -41.41
N ILE A 145 5.48 2.52 -40.95
CA ILE A 145 4.29 2.73 -41.78
C ILE A 145 4.30 4.15 -42.40
N ALA A 146 4.71 5.15 -41.63
CA ALA A 146 4.77 6.53 -42.16
C ALA A 146 5.95 6.79 -43.11
N ALA A 147 7.04 6.02 -43.01
CA ALA A 147 8.27 6.25 -43.75
C ALA A 147 8.42 5.41 -45.02
N LYS A 148 7.67 4.32 -45.16
CA LYS A 148 7.80 3.34 -46.25
C LYS A 148 6.49 3.23 -47.04
N GLU A 149 6.58 3.02 -48.35
CA GLU A 149 5.43 2.69 -49.18
C GLU A 149 5.15 1.18 -49.12
N GLY A 150 3.89 0.77 -48.94
CA GLY A 150 3.47 -0.60 -48.91
C GLY A 150 1.98 -0.73 -48.56
N SER A 151 1.42 -1.92 -48.72
CA SER A 151 0.05 -2.26 -48.35
C SER A 151 -0.03 -3.33 -47.26
N LEU A 152 1.01 -4.15 -47.16
CA LEU A 152 1.11 -5.26 -46.19
C LEU A 152 2.25 -5.02 -45.19
N VAL A 153 2.09 -5.58 -44.00
CA VAL A 153 3.05 -5.44 -42.89
C VAL A 153 4.45 -5.91 -43.28
N ARG A 154 4.59 -7.02 -44.01
CA ARG A 154 5.89 -7.55 -44.50
C ARG A 154 6.68 -6.60 -45.37
N GLU A 155 6.01 -5.66 -46.03
CA GLU A 155 6.67 -4.74 -46.96
C GLU A 155 7.37 -3.58 -46.26
N VAL A 156 6.91 -3.28 -45.02
CA VAL A 156 7.40 -2.11 -44.25
C VAL A 156 8.10 -2.51 -42.95
N MET A 157 7.85 -3.71 -42.42
CA MET A 157 8.44 -4.19 -41.17
C MET A 157 9.97 -4.22 -41.21
N THR A 158 10.60 -4.20 -40.03
CA THR A 158 12.02 -4.52 -39.84
C THR A 158 12.14 -6.01 -39.62
N GLY A 159 12.80 -6.75 -40.54
CA GLY A 159 12.88 -8.22 -40.52
C GLY A 159 14.05 -8.77 -39.70
N GLU A 160 15.13 -8.00 -39.51
CA GLU A 160 16.23 -8.39 -38.61
C GLU A 160 15.89 -7.96 -37.18
N VAL A 161 15.27 -8.88 -36.41
CA VAL A 161 14.81 -8.61 -35.04
C VAL A 161 15.86 -9.09 -34.04
N ILE A 162 16.31 -8.18 -33.20
CA ILE A 162 17.15 -8.50 -32.06
C ILE A 162 16.22 -9.06 -30.97
N THR A 163 16.53 -10.24 -30.47
CA THR A 163 15.75 -10.97 -29.44
C THR A 163 16.64 -11.40 -28.30
N VAL A 164 16.03 -11.74 -27.15
CA VAL A 164 16.69 -12.34 -25.98
C VAL A 164 15.89 -13.56 -25.51
N GLY A 165 16.52 -14.41 -24.71
CA GLY A 165 15.84 -15.53 -24.06
C GLY A 165 15.04 -15.11 -22.83
N GLU A 166 14.25 -16.03 -22.29
CA GLU A 166 13.39 -15.82 -21.10
C GLU A 166 14.19 -15.55 -19.81
N ASP A 167 15.44 -16.01 -19.76
CA ASP A 167 16.36 -15.90 -18.62
C ASP A 167 17.20 -14.60 -18.60
N VAL A 168 16.92 -13.67 -19.53
CA VAL A 168 17.64 -12.40 -19.63
C VAL A 168 17.48 -11.55 -18.36
N SER A 169 18.59 -11.00 -17.85
CA SER A 169 18.56 -10.05 -16.74
C SER A 169 18.14 -8.63 -17.18
N VAL A 170 17.74 -7.81 -16.21
CA VAL A 170 17.38 -6.39 -16.46
C VAL A 170 18.55 -5.61 -17.03
N GLU A 171 19.76 -5.86 -16.51
CA GLU A 171 21.01 -5.24 -16.93
C GLU A 171 21.36 -5.63 -18.38
N GLU A 172 21.32 -6.92 -18.69
CA GLU A 172 21.59 -7.43 -20.05
C GLU A 172 20.57 -6.90 -21.05
N ALA A 173 19.27 -6.90 -20.72
CA ALA A 173 18.24 -6.34 -21.59
C ALA A 173 18.49 -4.86 -21.88
N LEU A 174 18.85 -4.08 -20.84
CA LEU A 174 19.17 -2.67 -21.00
C LEU A 174 20.38 -2.46 -21.89
N ASP A 175 21.45 -3.22 -21.70
CA ASP A 175 22.68 -3.14 -22.51
C ASP A 175 22.40 -3.47 -23.99
N VAL A 176 21.63 -4.52 -24.26
CA VAL A 176 21.21 -4.90 -25.62
C VAL A 176 20.39 -3.78 -26.27
N MET A 177 19.40 -3.22 -25.53
CA MET A 177 18.54 -2.17 -26.06
C MET A 177 19.29 -0.85 -26.32
N VAL A 178 20.24 -0.48 -25.45
CA VAL A 178 21.07 0.73 -25.62
C VAL A 178 22.05 0.57 -26.77
N ALA A 179 22.76 -0.58 -26.81
CA ALA A 179 23.74 -0.85 -27.87
C ALA A 179 23.11 -0.83 -29.27
N ASN A 180 21.88 -1.31 -29.40
CA ASN A 180 21.16 -1.43 -30.66
C ASN A 180 20.18 -0.27 -30.93
N ARG A 181 20.05 0.68 -29.98
CA ARG A 181 19.14 1.84 -30.08
C ARG A 181 17.68 1.45 -30.31
N ILE A 182 17.24 0.36 -29.70
CA ILE A 182 15.88 -0.14 -29.80
C ILE A 182 15.06 0.18 -28.53
N ALA A 183 13.77 0.45 -28.70
CA ALA A 183 12.85 0.75 -27.62
C ALA A 183 12.01 -0.45 -27.18
N ARG A 184 12.04 -1.54 -27.94
CA ARG A 184 11.33 -2.79 -27.68
C ARG A 184 12.25 -3.96 -27.97
N LEU A 185 12.29 -4.92 -27.06
CA LEU A 185 13.15 -6.10 -27.14
C LEU A 185 12.25 -7.34 -26.96
N PRO A 186 11.94 -8.08 -28.04
CA PRO A 186 11.19 -9.30 -27.96
C PRO A 186 11.96 -10.39 -27.19
N VAL A 187 11.23 -11.13 -26.38
CA VAL A 187 11.69 -12.30 -25.65
C VAL A 187 11.19 -13.55 -26.35
N VAL A 188 12.07 -14.49 -26.60
CA VAL A 188 11.75 -15.73 -27.32
C VAL A 188 12.14 -16.98 -26.51
N ASP A 189 11.38 -18.05 -26.73
CA ASP A 189 11.73 -19.38 -26.22
C ASP A 189 12.92 -20.00 -26.99
N GLY A 190 13.39 -21.19 -26.54
CA GLY A 190 14.44 -21.95 -27.21
C GLY A 190 14.17 -22.36 -28.66
N ASN A 191 12.94 -22.20 -29.15
CA ASN A 191 12.53 -22.47 -30.53
C ASN A 191 12.34 -21.18 -31.36
N GLY A 192 12.61 -20.01 -30.78
CA GLY A 192 12.44 -18.70 -31.41
C GLY A 192 11.00 -18.21 -31.48
N ARG A 193 10.08 -18.79 -30.71
CA ARG A 193 8.70 -18.31 -30.58
C ARG A 193 8.62 -17.14 -29.63
N LEU A 194 7.80 -16.16 -29.94
CA LEU A 194 7.59 -14.99 -29.10
C LEU A 194 6.91 -15.40 -27.80
N VAL A 195 7.55 -15.13 -26.67
CA VAL A 195 7.03 -15.34 -25.31
C VAL A 195 6.59 -14.02 -24.68
N GLY A 196 7.31 -12.95 -24.97
CA GLY A 196 7.02 -11.66 -24.38
C GLY A 196 7.76 -10.51 -25.05
N ILE A 197 7.61 -9.31 -24.49
CA ILE A 197 8.34 -8.12 -24.92
C ILE A 197 8.82 -7.33 -23.70
N ILE A 198 10.02 -6.78 -23.81
CA ILE A 198 10.60 -5.83 -22.84
C ILE A 198 10.59 -4.45 -23.48
N THR A 199 10.15 -3.42 -22.75
CA THR A 199 10.21 -2.04 -23.24
C THR A 199 11.25 -1.21 -22.51
N MET A 200 11.85 -0.25 -23.22
CA MET A 200 12.81 0.71 -22.64
C MET A 200 12.14 1.51 -21.49
N SER A 201 10.86 1.81 -21.63
CA SER A 201 10.10 2.53 -20.60
C SER A 201 10.08 1.76 -19.28
N ASP A 202 9.80 0.45 -19.31
CA ASP A 202 9.74 -0.40 -18.11
C ASP A 202 11.11 -0.54 -17.45
N LEU A 203 12.16 -0.71 -18.24
CA LEU A 203 13.55 -0.74 -17.75
C LEU A 203 13.95 0.58 -17.08
N MET A 204 13.61 1.71 -17.68
CA MET A 204 13.90 3.03 -17.11
C MET A 204 13.12 3.28 -15.83
N MET A 205 11.87 2.82 -15.74
CA MET A 205 11.08 2.89 -14.50
C MET A 205 11.69 2.04 -13.40
N ARG A 206 12.13 0.80 -13.68
CA ARG A 206 12.83 -0.05 -12.70
C ARG A 206 14.12 0.60 -12.20
N LYS A 207 14.91 1.21 -13.11
CA LYS A 207 16.13 1.94 -12.74
C LYS A 207 15.84 3.18 -11.87
N LYS A 208 14.73 3.87 -12.13
CA LYS A 208 14.28 5.05 -11.38
C LYS A 208 13.84 4.67 -9.96
N TYR A 209 13.04 3.60 -9.83
CA TYR A 209 12.46 3.19 -8.56
C TYR A 209 13.21 2.00 -7.92
N ARG A 210 14.49 2.25 -7.56
CA ARG A 210 15.37 1.23 -6.95
C ARG A 210 14.88 0.75 -5.58
N ASN A 211 14.05 1.55 -4.91
CA ASN A 211 13.48 1.23 -3.60
C ASN A 211 12.17 0.45 -3.72
N ALA A 212 11.70 0.15 -4.93
CA ALA A 212 10.44 -0.55 -5.13
C ALA A 212 10.44 -1.94 -4.51
N VAL A 213 9.31 -2.31 -3.91
CA VAL A 213 9.07 -3.65 -3.39
C VAL A 213 8.42 -4.51 -4.45
N ARG A 214 8.97 -5.72 -4.64
CA ARG A 214 8.58 -6.63 -5.71
C ARG A 214 8.51 -8.06 -5.18
N ASP A 215 7.65 -8.86 -5.82
CA ASP A 215 7.63 -10.29 -5.62
C ASP A 215 8.79 -11.00 -6.34
N GLU A 216 8.83 -12.32 -6.26
CA GLU A 216 9.83 -13.16 -6.91
C GLU A 216 9.78 -13.11 -8.45
N ASN A 217 8.64 -12.76 -9.04
CA ASN A 217 8.47 -12.54 -10.48
C ASN A 217 8.91 -11.13 -10.91
N GLY A 218 9.26 -10.28 -9.95
CA GLY A 218 9.63 -8.89 -10.17
C GLY A 218 8.46 -7.95 -10.39
N ASP A 219 7.22 -8.38 -10.15
CA ASP A 219 6.02 -7.54 -10.16
C ASP A 219 5.89 -6.75 -8.86
N LEU A 220 5.29 -5.55 -8.90
CA LEU A 220 5.10 -4.74 -7.71
C LEU A 220 4.22 -5.45 -6.67
N LEU A 221 4.59 -5.36 -5.39
CA LEU A 221 3.77 -5.89 -4.30
C LEU A 221 2.48 -5.09 -4.13
N VAL A 222 1.39 -5.80 -3.87
CA VAL A 222 0.08 -5.21 -3.62
C VAL A 222 -0.70 -5.96 -2.56
N ALA A 223 -1.40 -5.23 -1.70
CA ALA A 223 -2.37 -5.79 -0.76
C ALA A 223 -3.79 -5.37 -1.13
N ALA A 224 -4.78 -6.16 -0.71
CA ALA A 224 -6.18 -5.83 -0.89
C ALA A 224 -7.02 -6.23 0.32
N ALA A 225 -8.00 -5.38 0.66
CA ALA A 225 -8.87 -5.60 1.80
C ALA A 225 -10.07 -6.49 1.44
N VAL A 226 -10.45 -7.34 2.41
CA VAL A 226 -11.67 -8.18 2.35
C VAL A 226 -12.47 -8.03 3.65
N GLY A 227 -13.75 -8.38 3.60
CA GLY A 227 -14.55 -8.58 4.81
C GLY A 227 -14.30 -9.95 5.45
N PRO A 228 -14.61 -10.11 6.75
CA PRO A 228 -14.36 -11.38 7.44
C PRO A 228 -15.21 -12.55 6.93
N PHE A 229 -16.30 -12.27 6.18
CA PHE A 229 -17.21 -13.28 5.60
C PHE A 229 -17.15 -13.34 4.08
N ASP A 230 -16.20 -12.66 3.44
CA ASP A 230 -16.16 -12.46 1.98
C ASP A 230 -15.11 -13.36 1.32
N ILE A 231 -15.30 -14.69 1.48
CA ILE A 231 -14.39 -15.72 0.99
C ILE A 231 -14.26 -15.70 -0.55
N GLU A 232 -15.35 -15.41 -1.28
CA GLU A 232 -15.32 -15.38 -2.74
C GLU A 232 -14.50 -14.20 -3.26
N ARG A 233 -14.54 -13.07 -2.58
CA ARG A 233 -13.65 -11.94 -2.86
C ARG A 233 -12.19 -12.31 -2.60
N ALA A 234 -11.90 -12.94 -1.46
CA ALA A 234 -10.55 -13.38 -1.13
C ALA A 234 -9.96 -14.29 -2.22
N LYS A 235 -10.72 -15.31 -2.67
CA LYS A 235 -10.32 -16.18 -3.78
C LYS A 235 -10.12 -15.45 -5.10
N ALA A 236 -10.95 -14.45 -5.40
CA ALA A 236 -10.82 -13.67 -6.64
C ALA A 236 -9.56 -12.81 -6.63
N LEU A 237 -9.22 -12.21 -5.50
CA LEU A 237 -8.00 -11.43 -5.31
C LEU A 237 -6.74 -12.30 -5.34
N ASP A 238 -6.80 -13.48 -4.73
CA ASP A 238 -5.71 -14.47 -4.77
C ASP A 238 -5.40 -14.89 -6.20
N ARG A 239 -6.44 -15.26 -6.99
CA ARG A 239 -6.29 -15.53 -8.43
C ARG A 239 -5.80 -14.34 -9.26
N ALA A 240 -6.02 -13.11 -8.79
CA ALA A 240 -5.50 -11.89 -9.43
C ALA A 240 -4.03 -11.61 -9.09
N GLY A 241 -3.41 -12.42 -8.21
CA GLY A 241 -2.00 -12.32 -7.83
C GLY A 241 -1.75 -11.32 -6.68
N VAL A 242 -2.71 -11.11 -5.77
CA VAL A 242 -2.48 -10.30 -4.57
C VAL A 242 -1.45 -10.95 -3.67
N ASP A 243 -0.50 -10.18 -3.13
CA ASP A 243 0.54 -10.70 -2.24
C ASP A 243 0.04 -10.82 -0.79
N VAL A 244 -0.81 -9.88 -0.38
CA VAL A 244 -1.33 -9.82 0.99
C VAL A 244 -2.83 -9.54 0.98
N ILE A 245 -3.59 -10.39 1.64
CA ILE A 245 -5.01 -10.15 1.94
C ILE A 245 -5.13 -9.53 3.34
N VAL A 246 -5.81 -8.39 3.43
CA VAL A 246 -6.08 -7.72 4.70
C VAL A 246 -7.54 -7.92 5.08
N VAL A 247 -7.82 -8.77 6.05
CA VAL A 247 -9.18 -8.85 6.60
C VAL A 247 -9.42 -7.65 7.49
N ASP A 248 -10.23 -6.72 6.98
CA ASP A 248 -10.44 -5.41 7.58
C ASP A 248 -11.84 -5.28 8.18
N THR A 249 -11.91 -5.25 9.51
CA THR A 249 -13.15 -5.11 10.30
C THR A 249 -12.94 -4.17 11.48
N ALA A 250 -14.01 -3.55 11.98
CA ALA A 250 -13.95 -2.66 13.14
C ALA A 250 -13.55 -3.39 14.43
N HIS A 251 -13.81 -4.70 14.51
CA HIS A 251 -13.48 -5.52 15.67
C HIS A 251 -13.25 -6.98 15.27
N ALA A 252 -11.97 -7.36 15.05
CA ALA A 252 -11.62 -8.71 14.61
C ALA A 252 -11.77 -9.79 15.69
N HIS A 253 -11.77 -9.42 16.98
CA HIS A 253 -12.00 -10.36 18.09
C HIS A 253 -13.48 -10.74 18.25
N ASN A 254 -14.18 -10.92 17.16
CA ASN A 254 -15.53 -11.45 17.08
C ASN A 254 -15.48 -12.94 16.73
N LEU A 255 -15.94 -13.81 17.62
CA LEU A 255 -15.82 -15.27 17.44
C LEU A 255 -16.50 -15.83 16.18
N LYS A 256 -17.56 -15.18 15.68
CA LYS A 256 -18.16 -15.57 14.40
C LYS A 256 -17.26 -15.16 13.23
N ALA A 257 -16.69 -13.96 13.28
CA ALA A 257 -15.73 -13.47 12.29
C ALA A 257 -14.47 -14.36 12.30
N ILE A 258 -13.92 -14.72 13.45
CA ILE A 258 -12.74 -15.58 13.57
C ILE A 258 -12.95 -16.92 12.85
N ARG A 259 -14.11 -17.56 13.04
CA ARG A 259 -14.42 -18.81 12.32
C ARG A 259 -14.42 -18.63 10.81
N ALA A 260 -14.99 -17.53 10.32
CA ALA A 260 -15.03 -17.24 8.89
C ALA A 260 -13.64 -16.88 8.33
N MET A 261 -12.83 -16.13 9.08
CA MET A 261 -11.46 -15.78 8.70
C MET A 261 -10.53 -17.01 8.60
N LYS A 262 -10.74 -18.03 9.44
CA LYS A 262 -10.04 -19.33 9.33
C LYS A 262 -10.36 -20.05 8.02
N GLU A 263 -11.59 -19.89 7.48
CA GLU A 263 -11.94 -20.44 6.18
C GLU A 263 -11.32 -19.63 5.03
N ILE A 264 -11.18 -18.30 5.19
CA ILE A 264 -10.41 -17.48 4.23
C ILE A 264 -8.97 -17.98 4.16
N ARG A 265 -8.29 -18.16 5.31
CA ARG A 265 -6.90 -18.66 5.37
C ARG A 265 -6.70 -19.97 4.60
N LYS A 266 -7.66 -20.89 4.69
CA LYS A 266 -7.61 -22.18 3.98
C LYS A 266 -7.80 -22.08 2.47
N ALA A 267 -8.36 -20.98 2.00
CA ALA A 267 -8.84 -20.81 0.63
C ALA A 267 -7.92 -19.93 -0.23
N VAL A 268 -6.85 -19.37 0.35
CA VAL A 268 -5.93 -18.46 -0.33
C VAL A 268 -4.47 -18.80 0.01
N ASP A 269 -3.58 -18.54 -0.95
CA ASP A 269 -2.13 -18.70 -0.76
C ASP A 269 -1.47 -17.41 -0.28
N ALA A 270 -2.03 -16.25 -0.61
CA ALA A 270 -1.57 -14.92 -0.18
C ALA A 270 -1.42 -14.82 1.35
N ASP A 271 -0.45 -14.04 1.82
CA ASP A 271 -0.28 -13.76 3.24
C ASP A 271 -1.51 -13.03 3.81
N LEU A 272 -1.82 -13.26 5.09
CA LEU A 272 -3.05 -12.81 5.73
C LEU A 272 -2.78 -11.87 6.91
N ILE A 273 -3.18 -10.60 6.78
CA ILE A 273 -3.22 -9.64 7.89
C ILE A 273 -4.66 -9.56 8.42
N VAL A 274 -4.85 -9.66 9.72
CA VAL A 274 -6.18 -9.61 10.35
C VAL A 274 -6.31 -8.45 11.31
N GLY A 275 -7.35 -7.64 11.19
CA GLY A 275 -7.61 -6.53 12.10
C GLY A 275 -9.05 -5.96 11.99
N ASN A 276 -9.40 -5.03 12.89
CA ASN A 276 -8.55 -4.42 13.91
C ASN A 276 -8.77 -5.04 15.29
N ILE A 277 -7.72 -5.05 16.08
CA ILE A 277 -7.75 -5.47 17.49
C ILE A 277 -7.11 -4.37 18.36
N ALA A 278 -7.32 -4.43 19.67
CA ALA A 278 -6.65 -3.59 20.67
C ALA A 278 -6.43 -4.32 21.99
N ASN A 279 -6.96 -5.53 22.12
CA ASN A 279 -6.80 -6.37 23.30
C ASN A 279 -5.81 -7.51 23.00
N PRO A 280 -4.74 -7.70 23.80
CA PRO A 280 -3.75 -8.75 23.57
C PRO A 280 -4.37 -10.17 23.55
N LYS A 281 -5.45 -10.41 24.27
CA LYS A 281 -6.16 -11.72 24.26
C LYS A 281 -6.70 -12.09 22.87
N ALA A 282 -6.90 -11.13 21.99
CA ALA A 282 -7.35 -11.39 20.62
C ALA A 282 -6.28 -12.17 19.83
N VAL A 283 -5.01 -11.97 20.16
CA VAL A 283 -3.88 -12.63 19.48
C VAL A 283 -3.96 -14.14 19.60
N ASP A 284 -4.37 -14.66 20.76
CA ASP A 284 -4.49 -16.11 21.02
C ASP A 284 -5.46 -16.81 20.05
N ASP A 285 -6.49 -16.08 19.61
CA ASP A 285 -7.50 -16.59 18.68
C ASP A 285 -7.15 -16.35 17.20
N LEU A 286 -6.11 -15.55 16.93
CA LEU A 286 -5.71 -15.09 15.59
C LEU A 286 -4.38 -15.67 15.09
N THR A 287 -3.86 -16.70 15.75
CA THR A 287 -2.57 -17.34 15.42
C THR A 287 -2.51 -18.01 14.05
N PHE A 288 -3.64 -18.09 13.33
CA PHE A 288 -3.71 -18.55 11.95
C PHE A 288 -3.36 -17.45 10.92
N ALA A 289 -3.26 -16.19 11.37
CA ALA A 289 -2.84 -15.07 10.53
C ALA A 289 -1.31 -14.94 10.51
N ASP A 290 -0.78 -14.20 9.55
CA ASP A 290 0.64 -13.88 9.42
C ASP A 290 0.99 -12.58 10.16
N ALA A 291 0.01 -11.68 10.29
CA ALA A 291 0.11 -10.45 11.06
C ALA A 291 -1.23 -9.99 11.63
N VAL A 292 -1.16 -9.15 12.66
CA VAL A 292 -2.33 -8.51 13.27
C VAL A 292 -2.27 -6.99 13.10
N LYS A 293 -3.42 -6.38 12.82
CA LYS A 293 -3.56 -4.93 12.66
C LYS A 293 -4.23 -4.31 13.88
N VAL A 294 -3.56 -3.34 14.51
CA VAL A 294 -3.89 -2.79 15.83
C VAL A 294 -4.44 -1.37 15.73
N GLY A 295 -5.63 -1.16 16.29
CA GLY A 295 -6.23 0.18 16.39
C GLY A 295 -7.76 0.15 16.43
N ILE A 296 -8.33 0.46 17.59
CA ILE A 296 -9.78 0.65 17.78
C ILE A 296 -10.04 2.10 18.15
N GLY A 297 -10.53 2.86 17.17
CA GLY A 297 -10.93 4.26 17.33
C GLY A 297 -9.84 5.33 17.29
N PRO A 298 -8.55 5.10 16.93
CA PRO A 298 -7.54 6.17 16.92
C PRO A 298 -7.57 7.04 15.65
N GLY A 299 -8.25 6.62 14.58
CA GLY A 299 -8.27 7.32 13.29
C GLY A 299 -8.88 8.72 13.39
N SER A 300 -8.35 9.68 12.61
CA SER A 300 -8.77 11.10 12.64
C SER A 300 -10.23 11.34 12.24
N ILE A 301 -10.82 10.39 11.51
CA ILE A 301 -12.22 10.42 11.05
C ILE A 301 -13.10 9.40 11.79
N CYS A 302 -12.53 8.67 12.76
CA CYS A 302 -13.22 7.62 13.50
C CYS A 302 -13.93 8.22 14.72
N THR A 303 -15.20 7.85 14.92
CA THR A 303 -16.00 8.26 16.08
C THR A 303 -16.40 7.09 16.97
N THR A 304 -15.85 5.90 16.76
CA THR A 304 -16.17 4.67 17.53
C THR A 304 -16.07 4.89 19.04
N ARG A 305 -15.02 5.58 19.51
CA ARG A 305 -14.83 5.85 20.94
C ARG A 305 -15.91 6.74 21.56
N VAL A 306 -16.46 7.65 20.74
CA VAL A 306 -17.53 8.58 21.18
C VAL A 306 -18.90 7.93 21.04
N VAL A 307 -19.15 7.21 19.95
CA VAL A 307 -20.45 6.60 19.64
C VAL A 307 -20.65 5.30 20.43
N ALA A 308 -19.64 4.44 20.47
CA ALA A 308 -19.74 3.13 21.12
C ALA A 308 -19.12 3.10 22.53
N GLY A 309 -18.33 4.11 22.92
CA GLY A 309 -17.63 4.15 24.21
C GLY A 309 -16.51 3.11 24.34
N VAL A 310 -16.00 2.57 23.23
CA VAL A 310 -15.03 1.49 23.19
C VAL A 310 -13.76 1.91 22.44
N GLY A 311 -12.59 1.53 22.95
CA GLY A 311 -11.30 1.78 22.34
C GLY A 311 -10.16 1.70 23.36
N VAL A 312 -8.94 1.66 22.86
CA VAL A 312 -7.71 1.70 23.68
C VAL A 312 -6.79 2.78 23.08
N PRO A 313 -6.16 3.64 23.91
CA PRO A 313 -5.14 4.59 23.44
C PRO A 313 -4.02 3.86 22.68
N GLN A 314 -3.57 4.46 21.57
CA GLN A 314 -2.90 3.69 20.51
C GLN A 314 -1.52 3.13 20.91
N VAL A 315 -0.70 3.91 21.63
CA VAL A 315 0.62 3.42 22.11
C VAL A 315 0.44 2.21 23.02
N THR A 316 -0.51 2.30 23.97
CA THR A 316 -0.83 1.19 24.87
C THR A 316 -1.36 -0.03 24.12
N ALA A 317 -2.25 0.19 23.13
CA ALA A 317 -2.78 -0.92 22.32
C ALA A 317 -1.66 -1.65 21.56
N ILE A 318 -0.74 -0.88 20.93
CA ILE A 318 0.40 -1.45 20.20
C ILE A 318 1.28 -2.26 21.14
N ALA A 319 1.72 -1.68 22.26
CA ALA A 319 2.64 -2.34 23.17
C ALA A 319 2.08 -3.65 23.72
N LEU A 320 0.84 -3.64 24.24
CA LEU A 320 0.21 -4.83 24.78
C LEU A 320 -0.03 -5.95 23.75
N VAL A 321 -0.40 -5.56 22.50
CA VAL A 321 -0.61 -6.53 21.43
C VAL A 321 0.73 -7.04 20.91
N ALA A 322 1.74 -6.20 20.78
CA ALA A 322 3.07 -6.59 20.31
C ALA A 322 3.75 -7.60 21.23
N ASP A 323 3.70 -7.38 22.55
CA ASP A 323 4.20 -8.36 23.54
C ASP A 323 3.57 -9.73 23.32
N ARG A 324 2.24 -9.78 23.12
CA ARG A 324 1.55 -11.04 22.93
C ARG A 324 1.78 -11.66 21.56
N ALA A 325 1.85 -10.83 20.51
CA ALA A 325 2.10 -11.26 19.13
C ALA A 325 3.48 -11.89 18.98
N GLN A 326 4.49 -11.36 19.67
CA GLN A 326 5.86 -11.88 19.66
C GLN A 326 5.93 -13.34 20.15
N GLU A 327 5.10 -13.73 21.13
CA GLU A 327 5.04 -15.12 21.64
C GLU A 327 4.63 -16.13 20.56
N TYR A 328 3.91 -15.68 19.53
CA TYR A 328 3.44 -16.50 18.40
C TYR A 328 4.16 -16.21 17.08
N GLY A 329 5.15 -15.33 17.08
CA GLY A 329 5.87 -14.92 15.86
C GLY A 329 5.03 -14.12 14.87
N LEU A 330 3.95 -13.48 15.33
CA LEU A 330 3.08 -12.65 14.50
C LEU A 330 3.63 -11.24 14.37
N HIS A 331 3.54 -10.68 13.17
CA HIS A 331 3.85 -9.29 12.91
C HIS A 331 2.72 -8.34 13.34
N VAL A 332 3.07 -7.08 13.63
CA VAL A 332 2.13 -6.08 14.15
C VAL A 332 2.12 -4.84 13.28
N ILE A 333 0.93 -4.47 12.77
CA ILE A 333 0.71 -3.24 11.99
C ILE A 333 -0.07 -2.24 12.84
N ALA A 334 0.52 -1.08 13.14
CA ALA A 334 -0.15 -0.01 13.87
C ALA A 334 -1.05 0.81 12.94
N ASP A 335 -2.37 0.75 13.13
CA ASP A 335 -3.35 1.40 12.25
C ASP A 335 -4.07 2.55 12.95
N GLY A 336 -3.82 3.76 12.49
CA GLY A 336 -4.49 4.98 12.92
C GLY A 336 -3.80 5.74 14.04
N GLY A 337 -4.20 7.01 14.21
CA GLY A 337 -3.69 7.93 15.23
C GLY A 337 -2.40 8.67 14.85
N ILE A 338 -1.72 8.29 13.78
CA ILE A 338 -0.44 8.86 13.32
C ILE A 338 -0.70 10.16 12.57
N ARG A 339 -0.06 11.25 13.00
CA ARG A 339 -0.20 12.59 12.44
C ARG A 339 1.13 13.19 11.98
N TYR A 340 2.24 12.71 12.53
CA TYR A 340 3.59 13.17 12.26
C TYR A 340 4.54 11.98 12.10
N SER A 341 5.71 12.23 11.51
CA SER A 341 6.78 11.22 11.42
C SER A 341 7.24 10.70 12.78
N GLY A 342 7.26 11.56 13.80
CA GLY A 342 7.58 11.18 15.18
C GLY A 342 6.60 10.14 15.78
N ASP A 343 5.33 10.15 15.34
CA ASP A 343 4.38 9.14 15.79
C ASP A 343 4.71 7.75 15.19
N ILE A 344 5.30 7.70 13.98
CA ILE A 344 5.81 6.46 13.37
C ILE A 344 6.94 5.89 14.22
N VAL A 345 7.89 6.74 14.65
CA VAL A 345 9.00 6.32 15.53
C VAL A 345 8.47 5.73 16.81
N LYS A 346 7.49 6.40 17.45
CA LYS A 346 6.84 5.93 18.69
C LYS A 346 6.07 4.64 18.51
N ALA A 347 5.36 4.48 17.37
CA ALA A 347 4.61 3.26 17.08
C ALA A 347 5.53 2.04 16.93
N ILE A 348 6.67 2.21 16.25
CA ILE A 348 7.67 1.15 16.07
C ILE A 348 8.34 0.85 17.40
N ALA A 349 8.78 1.86 18.15
CA ALA A 349 9.36 1.68 19.49
C ALA A 349 8.39 0.98 20.47
N ALA A 350 7.07 1.17 20.30
CA ALA A 350 6.05 0.46 21.05
C ALA A 350 5.81 -1.00 20.59
N GLY A 351 6.53 -1.47 19.55
CA GLY A 351 6.51 -2.88 19.11
C GLY A 351 5.89 -3.12 17.73
N ALA A 352 5.38 -2.10 17.01
CA ALA A 352 4.88 -2.29 15.65
C ALA A 352 6.02 -2.59 14.66
N ASP A 353 5.75 -3.45 13.66
CA ASP A 353 6.66 -3.72 12.54
C ASP A 353 6.50 -2.67 11.44
N ALA A 354 5.28 -2.19 11.25
CA ALA A 354 4.96 -1.14 10.29
C ALA A 354 3.72 -0.35 10.74
N VAL A 355 3.44 0.73 10.03
CA VAL A 355 2.29 1.60 10.29
C VAL A 355 1.37 1.68 9.07
N MET A 356 0.05 1.79 9.30
CA MET A 356 -0.93 2.05 8.27
C MET A 356 -1.41 3.50 8.35
N LEU A 357 -1.33 4.22 7.22
CA LEU A 357 -1.62 5.65 7.15
C LEU A 357 -2.85 5.94 6.29
N GLY A 358 -3.80 6.68 6.84
CA GLY A 358 -4.99 7.19 6.13
C GLY A 358 -4.87 8.69 5.84
N SER A 359 -5.10 9.54 6.84
CA SER A 359 -5.18 11.01 6.69
C SER A 359 -3.91 11.65 6.13
N LEU A 360 -2.74 11.11 6.44
CA LEU A 360 -1.47 11.64 5.94
C LEU A 360 -1.34 11.46 4.42
N LEU A 361 -1.93 10.40 3.86
CA LEU A 361 -1.88 10.06 2.44
C LEU A 361 -3.12 10.50 1.66
N ALA A 362 -4.26 10.72 2.32
CA ALA A 362 -5.52 11.08 1.67
C ALA A 362 -5.45 12.38 0.84
N GLY A 363 -4.55 13.31 1.19
CA GLY A 363 -4.33 14.56 0.47
C GLY A 363 -3.40 14.48 -0.73
N THR A 364 -2.82 13.33 -1.03
CA THR A 364 -1.86 13.17 -2.11
C THR A 364 -2.53 13.04 -3.48
N LYS A 365 -1.74 13.26 -4.55
CA LYS A 365 -2.21 13.21 -5.94
C LYS A 365 -2.84 11.85 -6.27
N GLU A 366 -2.22 10.77 -5.82
CA GLU A 366 -2.56 9.38 -6.15
C GLU A 366 -3.77 8.86 -5.36
N ALA A 367 -4.18 9.55 -4.29
CA ALA A 367 -5.39 9.17 -3.54
C ALA A 367 -6.65 9.41 -4.38
N PRO A 368 -7.65 8.49 -4.37
CA PRO A 368 -8.83 8.59 -5.24
C PRO A 368 -9.87 9.63 -4.79
N GLY A 369 -9.74 10.23 -3.59
CA GLY A 369 -10.64 11.27 -3.10
C GLY A 369 -10.73 12.46 -4.08
N LYS A 370 -11.95 12.97 -4.33
CA LYS A 370 -12.18 14.09 -5.23
C LYS A 370 -11.41 15.33 -4.78
N GLU A 371 -10.76 16.00 -5.74
CA GLU A 371 -10.15 17.30 -5.50
C GLU A 371 -11.23 18.39 -5.49
N VAL A 372 -11.18 19.27 -4.49
CA VAL A 372 -12.09 20.41 -4.33
C VAL A 372 -11.29 21.67 -3.98
N VAL A 373 -11.79 22.83 -4.41
CA VAL A 373 -11.19 24.13 -4.10
C VAL A 373 -12.07 24.85 -3.08
N ILE A 374 -11.49 25.22 -1.94
CA ILE A 374 -12.17 25.97 -0.87
C ILE A 374 -11.32 27.22 -0.57
N ASN A 375 -11.90 28.40 -0.71
CA ASN A 375 -11.21 29.68 -0.48
C ASN A 375 -9.86 29.79 -1.23
N GLY A 376 -9.83 29.34 -2.49
CA GLY A 376 -8.64 29.38 -3.35
C GLY A 376 -7.56 28.33 -3.04
N ARG A 377 -7.75 27.45 -2.06
CA ARG A 377 -6.83 26.36 -1.73
C ARG A 377 -7.40 25.02 -2.18
N ARG A 378 -6.51 24.12 -2.64
CA ARG A 378 -6.87 22.75 -3.06
C ARG A 378 -6.95 21.83 -1.84
N TYR A 379 -7.98 21.00 -1.83
CA TYR A 379 -8.21 19.95 -0.85
C TYR A 379 -8.62 18.66 -1.56
N LYS A 380 -8.49 17.53 -0.87
CA LYS A 380 -9.03 16.24 -1.30
C LYS A 380 -10.09 15.75 -0.33
N GLN A 381 -11.14 15.17 -0.86
CA GLN A 381 -12.16 14.52 -0.06
C GLN A 381 -11.58 13.35 0.73
N TYR A 382 -11.90 13.28 2.00
CA TYR A 382 -11.47 12.22 2.91
C TYR A 382 -12.62 11.80 3.81
N ARG A 383 -12.89 10.49 3.92
CA ARG A 383 -13.95 9.97 4.75
C ARG A 383 -13.60 8.67 5.44
N GLY A 384 -14.19 8.46 6.62
CA GLY A 384 -14.11 7.19 7.34
C GLY A 384 -14.96 6.11 6.67
N MET A 385 -14.51 4.86 6.73
CA MET A 385 -15.29 3.71 6.25
C MET A 385 -16.57 3.49 7.05
N GLY A 386 -16.67 4.04 8.28
CA GLY A 386 -17.86 4.11 9.10
C GLY A 386 -18.70 5.38 8.92
N SER A 387 -18.37 6.25 7.96
CA SER A 387 -19.20 7.40 7.61
C SER A 387 -20.48 6.96 6.89
N LEU A 388 -21.52 7.79 6.92
CA LEU A 388 -22.80 7.45 6.29
C LEU A 388 -22.64 7.14 4.79
N GLY A 389 -21.90 7.98 4.08
CA GLY A 389 -21.68 7.80 2.64
C GLY A 389 -20.87 6.55 2.30
N ALA A 390 -19.85 6.19 3.12
CA ALA A 390 -19.10 4.95 2.93
C ALA A 390 -19.97 3.72 3.26
N MET A 391 -20.76 3.77 4.34
CA MET A 391 -21.66 2.68 4.74
C MET A 391 -22.74 2.39 3.68
N MET A 392 -23.25 3.42 3.01
CA MET A 392 -24.21 3.27 1.91
C MET A 392 -23.63 2.59 0.67
N LYS A 393 -22.31 2.66 0.46
CA LYS A 393 -21.58 2.04 -0.66
C LYS A 393 -20.99 0.65 -0.35
N GLY A 394 -21.14 0.14 0.89
CA GLY A 394 -20.61 -1.18 1.27
C GLY A 394 -19.83 -1.20 2.60
N GLY A 395 -19.39 -0.05 3.11
CA GLY A 395 -18.64 0.07 4.36
C GLY A 395 -19.38 -0.43 5.62
N ALA A 396 -20.71 -0.57 5.56
CA ALA A 396 -21.54 -1.05 6.67
C ALA A 396 -21.17 -2.46 7.16
N GLU A 397 -20.63 -3.31 6.31
CA GLU A 397 -20.21 -4.67 6.65
C GLU A 397 -19.01 -4.68 7.61
N ARG A 398 -18.11 -3.69 7.50
CA ARG A 398 -16.98 -3.50 8.43
C ARG A 398 -17.44 -3.36 9.89
N TYR A 399 -18.64 -2.78 10.08
CA TYR A 399 -19.26 -2.50 11.39
C TYR A 399 -20.38 -3.48 11.74
N TYR A 400 -20.45 -4.64 11.05
CA TYR A 400 -21.48 -5.66 11.24
C TYR A 400 -22.91 -5.17 11.04
N GLN A 401 -23.12 -4.08 10.24
CA GLN A 401 -24.43 -3.46 9.98
C GLN A 401 -25.00 -3.78 8.58
N LYS A 402 -24.55 -4.87 7.92
CA LYS A 402 -25.03 -5.27 6.57
C LYS A 402 -26.56 -5.41 6.47
N GLY A 403 -27.21 -5.91 7.52
CA GLY A 403 -28.68 -6.04 7.57
C GLY A 403 -29.44 -4.72 7.48
N HIS A 404 -28.84 -3.60 7.89
CA HIS A 404 -29.44 -2.27 7.86
C HIS A 404 -29.39 -1.58 6.49
N MET A 405 -28.65 -2.13 5.51
CA MET A 405 -28.58 -1.58 4.14
C MET A 405 -29.97 -1.45 3.50
N LYS A 406 -30.86 -2.40 3.73
CA LYS A 406 -32.25 -2.38 3.20
C LYS A 406 -33.10 -1.26 3.80
N THR A 407 -32.85 -0.87 5.04
CA THR A 407 -33.63 0.13 5.77
C THR A 407 -33.00 1.52 5.74
N LYS A 408 -31.74 1.63 5.26
CA LYS A 408 -30.90 2.84 5.33
C LYS A 408 -30.79 3.44 6.75
N LYS A 409 -30.97 2.60 7.78
CA LYS A 409 -30.86 2.99 9.20
C LYS A 409 -29.51 2.52 9.74
N PHE A 410 -28.46 3.31 9.48
CA PHE A 410 -27.12 3.07 10.00
C PHE A 410 -26.85 3.85 11.27
N VAL A 411 -25.95 3.35 12.10
CA VAL A 411 -25.30 4.08 13.19
C VAL A 411 -23.86 4.37 12.74
N PRO A 412 -23.57 5.57 12.22
CA PRO A 412 -22.25 5.90 11.75
C PRO A 412 -21.23 5.97 12.88
N GLU A 413 -20.04 5.43 12.64
CA GLU A 413 -18.87 5.50 13.52
C GLU A 413 -17.70 6.23 12.86
N GLY A 414 -17.99 7.15 11.96
CA GLY A 414 -17.03 7.96 11.24
C GLY A 414 -17.65 9.17 10.58
N VAL A 415 -16.80 10.14 10.25
CA VAL A 415 -17.19 11.41 9.61
C VAL A 415 -16.58 11.52 8.21
N GLU A 416 -17.08 12.49 7.45
CA GLU A 416 -16.59 12.88 6.12
C GLU A 416 -16.11 14.32 6.16
N GLY A 417 -15.08 14.63 5.42
CA GLY A 417 -14.50 15.97 5.32
C GLY A 417 -13.50 16.08 4.19
N VAL A 418 -12.61 17.04 4.32
CA VAL A 418 -11.54 17.29 3.35
C VAL A 418 -10.21 17.45 4.08
N VAL A 419 -9.12 17.10 3.39
CA VAL A 419 -7.75 17.33 3.84
C VAL A 419 -7.02 18.19 2.82
N PRO A 420 -6.03 19.01 3.22
CA PRO A 420 -5.24 19.79 2.28
C PRO A 420 -4.57 18.92 1.21
N TYR A 421 -4.55 19.40 -0.04
CA TYR A 421 -3.80 18.77 -1.11
C TYR A 421 -2.29 18.88 -0.83
N LYS A 422 -1.53 17.78 -1.00
CA LYS A 422 -0.12 17.68 -0.60
C LYS A 422 0.85 17.38 -1.75
N GLY A 423 0.36 17.32 -3.01
CA GLY A 423 1.20 16.91 -4.13
C GLY A 423 1.41 15.38 -4.21
N PRO A 424 2.49 14.92 -4.84
CA PRO A 424 2.80 13.49 -4.99
C PRO A 424 2.99 12.79 -3.64
N VAL A 425 2.61 11.50 -3.59
CA VAL A 425 2.81 10.68 -2.37
C VAL A 425 4.29 10.48 -2.05
N SER A 426 5.16 10.44 -3.07
CA SER A 426 6.62 10.35 -2.90
C SER A 426 7.19 11.44 -1.99
N ASP A 427 6.72 12.69 -2.15
CA ASP A 427 7.20 13.82 -1.35
C ASP A 427 6.78 13.67 0.12
N VAL A 428 5.56 13.19 0.36
CA VAL A 428 5.06 12.92 1.71
C VAL A 428 5.83 11.78 2.36
N LEU A 429 6.04 10.68 1.64
CA LEU A 429 6.79 9.51 2.13
C LEU A 429 8.25 9.89 2.43
N TYR A 430 8.88 10.69 1.56
CA TYR A 430 10.24 11.19 1.79
C TYR A 430 10.37 11.91 3.14
N GLN A 431 9.42 12.81 3.46
CA GLN A 431 9.41 13.53 4.73
C GLN A 431 9.15 12.60 5.93
N LEU A 432 8.23 11.65 5.79
CA LEU A 432 7.90 10.70 6.85
C LEU A 432 9.08 9.75 7.16
N VAL A 433 9.72 9.22 6.13
CA VAL A 433 10.90 8.35 6.26
C VAL A 433 12.10 9.13 6.78
N GLY A 434 12.29 10.37 6.32
CA GLY A 434 13.34 11.26 6.84
C GLY A 434 13.19 11.50 8.35
N GLY A 435 11.96 11.78 8.82
CA GLY A 435 11.67 11.94 10.24
C GLY A 435 11.83 10.63 11.04
N LEU A 436 11.49 9.47 10.46
CA LEU A 436 11.74 8.17 11.07
C LEU A 436 13.25 7.93 11.26
N ARG A 437 14.04 8.13 10.21
CA ARG A 437 15.52 7.99 10.27
C ARG A 437 16.15 8.94 11.31
N SER A 438 15.66 10.18 11.38
CA SER A 438 16.11 11.15 12.39
C SER A 438 15.82 10.65 13.80
N GLY A 439 14.59 10.17 14.08
CA GLY A 439 14.21 9.62 15.38
C GLY A 439 15.05 8.38 15.76
N MET A 440 15.30 7.51 14.80
CA MET A 440 16.17 6.33 15.00
C MET A 440 17.61 6.73 15.31
N GLY A 441 18.13 7.74 14.63
CA GLY A 441 19.45 8.32 14.93
C GLY A 441 19.56 8.85 16.37
N TYR A 442 18.54 9.57 16.86
CA TYR A 442 18.52 10.04 18.27
C TYR A 442 18.45 8.91 19.29
N VAL A 443 17.81 7.79 18.97
CA VAL A 443 17.72 6.62 19.86
C VAL A 443 18.96 5.71 19.72
N GLY A 444 19.78 5.91 18.69
CA GLY A 444 20.94 5.05 18.39
C GLY A 444 20.55 3.70 17.80
N ALA A 445 19.44 3.66 17.06
CA ALA A 445 18.93 2.45 16.39
C ALA A 445 19.27 2.46 14.92
N SER A 446 20.04 1.47 14.46
CA SER A 446 20.41 1.30 13.05
C SER A 446 19.36 0.56 12.21
N SER A 447 18.43 -0.12 12.87
CA SER A 447 17.35 -0.91 12.23
C SER A 447 16.04 -0.80 13.00
N ILE A 448 14.93 -1.23 12.35
CA ILE A 448 13.61 -1.30 12.99
C ILE A 448 13.63 -2.21 14.24
N ALA A 449 14.34 -3.33 14.20
CA ALA A 449 14.49 -4.23 15.34
C ALA A 449 15.19 -3.53 16.52
N GLU A 450 16.29 -2.83 16.24
CA GLU A 450 16.99 -2.07 17.28
C GLU A 450 16.14 -0.93 17.87
N LEU A 451 15.29 -0.27 17.07
CA LEU A 451 14.38 0.76 17.58
C LEU A 451 13.37 0.18 18.59
N LYS A 452 12.86 -1.03 18.35
CA LYS A 452 11.99 -1.75 19.29
C LYS A 452 12.73 -2.07 20.60
N ASP A 453 13.98 -2.48 20.52
CA ASP A 453 14.77 -2.91 21.68
C ASP A 453 15.31 -1.73 22.49
N LYS A 454 15.74 -0.64 21.82
CA LYS A 454 16.41 0.51 22.43
C LYS A 454 15.47 1.65 22.82
N GLY A 455 14.25 1.67 22.28
CA GLY A 455 13.30 2.75 22.50
C GLY A 455 12.81 2.84 23.94
N GLU A 456 13.19 3.90 24.67
CA GLU A 456 12.71 4.17 26.01
C GLU A 456 11.76 5.36 26.02
N PHE A 457 10.59 5.21 26.67
CA PHE A 457 9.58 6.24 26.73
C PHE A 457 9.66 7.08 28.00
N VAL A 458 9.46 8.39 27.85
CA VAL A 458 9.08 9.29 28.93
C VAL A 458 7.62 9.71 28.77
N ILE A 459 6.86 9.70 29.86
CA ILE A 459 5.48 10.20 29.88
C ILE A 459 5.52 11.70 30.07
N ILE A 460 4.83 12.46 29.20
CA ILE A 460 4.76 13.92 29.26
C ILE A 460 3.38 14.40 29.68
N THR A 461 3.34 15.63 30.22
CA THR A 461 2.10 16.32 30.59
C THR A 461 1.53 17.13 29.42
N GLN A 462 0.32 17.69 29.57
CA GLN A 462 -0.25 18.63 28.60
C GLN A 462 0.65 19.86 28.39
N ALA A 463 1.40 20.29 29.39
CA ALA A 463 2.41 21.34 29.23
C ALA A 463 3.56 20.89 28.34
N GLY A 464 4.04 19.65 28.51
CA GLY A 464 5.05 19.06 27.62
C GLY A 464 4.58 18.86 26.18
N VAL A 465 3.28 18.58 25.96
CA VAL A 465 2.71 18.57 24.60
C VAL A 465 2.80 19.96 23.97
N LYS A 466 2.43 21.02 24.70
CA LYS A 466 2.54 22.40 24.21
C LYS A 466 3.99 22.79 23.91
N GLU A 467 4.94 22.41 24.78
CA GLU A 467 6.37 22.63 24.61
C GLU A 467 6.92 21.92 23.35
N SER A 468 6.36 20.76 22.99
CA SER A 468 6.77 19.96 21.83
C SER A 468 6.40 20.59 20.48
N HIS A 469 5.52 21.59 20.47
CA HIS A 469 5.12 22.32 19.27
C HIS A 469 5.75 23.73 19.26
N PRO A 470 6.00 24.32 18.07
CA PRO A 470 6.38 25.72 17.98
C PRO A 470 5.42 26.62 18.77
N HIS A 471 5.94 27.40 19.70
CA HIS A 471 5.16 28.31 20.55
C HIS A 471 5.88 29.67 20.64
N ASP A 472 5.13 30.71 20.97
CA ASP A 472 5.60 32.09 21.11
C ASP A 472 6.29 32.66 19.84
N ILE A 473 5.92 32.14 18.66
CA ILE A 473 6.41 32.55 17.34
C ILE A 473 5.29 32.58 16.33
N PHE A 474 5.33 33.55 15.42
CA PHE A 474 4.47 33.54 14.22
C PHE A 474 5.23 32.85 13.08
N ILE A 475 4.71 31.70 12.60
CA ILE A 475 5.34 30.93 11.53
C ILE A 475 5.09 31.65 10.20
N THR A 476 6.15 32.13 9.56
CA THR A 476 6.09 32.85 8.29
C THR A 476 6.38 31.95 7.08
N ASN A 477 7.01 30.78 7.31
CA ASN A 477 7.33 29.80 6.30
C ASN A 477 7.02 28.40 6.84
N GLU A 478 6.09 27.69 6.19
CA GLU A 478 5.69 26.34 6.59
C GLU A 478 6.77 25.32 6.24
N ALA A 479 7.15 24.48 7.20
CA ALA A 479 7.99 23.32 6.90
C ALA A 479 7.16 22.21 6.24
N PRO A 480 7.71 21.49 5.25
CA PRO A 480 6.97 20.46 4.52
C PRO A 480 6.45 19.32 5.40
N ASN A 481 7.09 19.08 6.55
CA ASN A 481 6.74 18.06 7.53
C ASN A 481 5.96 18.61 8.75
N TYR A 482 5.72 19.92 8.79
CA TYR A 482 4.96 20.60 9.84
C TYR A 482 4.02 21.66 9.25
N PRO A 483 2.87 21.27 8.67
CA PRO A 483 1.92 22.21 8.09
C PRO A 483 1.23 23.03 9.18
N VAL A 484 1.18 24.34 9.01
CA VAL A 484 0.47 25.30 9.88
C VAL A 484 -0.97 25.44 9.39
N GLY A 485 -1.92 25.17 10.25
CA GLY A 485 -3.35 25.36 10.00
C GLY A 485 -4.12 24.05 9.91
N LYS A 486 -4.45 23.55 11.06
CA LYS A 486 -5.60 22.66 11.27
C LYS A 486 -6.77 23.45 11.82
#